data_ac1baddea5b772d8c51c4ac9901af84f
#
_entry.id   ac1baddea5b772d8c51c4ac9901af84f
#
_cell.length_a   1.000
_cell.length_b   1.000
_cell.length_c   1.000
_cell.angle_alpha   90.00
_cell.angle_beta   90.00
_cell.angle_gamma   90.00
#
_symmetry.space_group_name_H-M   'P 1'
#
loop_
_entity.id
_entity.type
_entity.pdbx_description
1 polymer ?
#
loop_
_entity_poly.entity_id
_entity_poly.type
_entity_poly.pdbx_seq_one_letter_code
_entity_poly.pdbx_strand_id
1 'polypeptide(L)'
;MTATTASSAKPYLQIQGLVKKFGDNYAVDNIDLNIYQNEIFALLGSSGSGKSTLLRMLAGMESPNQGKIILDGQDITKLAPYDRPINTMFQSYALFPHMTVEQNIAFGLKQDKMPKGEIDARVEEMLRLVQMTKFAKRKPHQLSGGQQQRIALARSLAKRPKILLLDEPLGALDKKLRQQTQLELVNTLEQVGVTCIMVTHDQEEAMTMATRIAIMSDGQLQQVGTPSDVYDYPNSRFTAEFIGETNIFDGVVIENHADYAVIECEGLENHVRIDHGLGGPSEQDLWVSIRPEDIDLYKEKPEYLGDYNWAKGTVKEIAYLGSFAIYHIKLANGRVVKSQVPAPYWYVRNIITPPTWDETVYISWPENQPTPLFR
;
A
#
# COMPACT_ATOMS: atom_id res chain seq x y z
N MET A 1 -6.38 -12.17 19.95
CA MET A 1 -7.27 -11.01 19.88
C MET A 1 -6.76 -9.91 20.80
N THR A 2 -5.93 -9.06 20.34
CA THR A 2 -5.68 -7.75 20.96
C THR A 2 -6.36 -6.72 20.07
N ALA A 3 -7.60 -6.35 20.45
CA ALA A 3 -8.27 -5.22 19.87
C ALA A 3 -7.32 -4.03 19.97
N THR A 4 -6.79 -3.61 18.83
CA THR A 4 -6.03 -2.36 18.73
C THR A 4 -6.96 -1.28 19.25
N THR A 5 -6.63 -0.72 20.40
CA THR A 5 -7.32 0.40 21.02
C THR A 5 -7.48 1.48 19.97
N ALA A 6 -8.72 1.68 19.51
CA ALA A 6 -9.07 2.79 18.66
C ALA A 6 -8.54 4.04 19.36
N SER A 7 -7.55 4.68 18.75
CA SER A 7 -6.99 5.94 19.22
C SER A 7 -8.14 6.90 19.48
N SER A 8 -8.21 7.47 20.69
CA SER A 8 -9.17 8.53 21.05
C SER A 8 -8.88 9.85 20.31
N ALA A 9 -7.99 9.84 19.36
CA ALA A 9 -7.62 10.98 18.54
C ALA A 9 -8.78 11.38 17.63
N LYS A 10 -9.15 12.65 17.69
CA LYS A 10 -10.15 13.24 16.81
C LYS A 10 -9.65 13.19 15.37
N PRO A 11 -10.46 12.67 14.41
CA PRO A 11 -10.09 12.69 13.01
C PRO A 11 -9.81 14.12 12.52
N TYR A 12 -8.72 14.28 11.75
CA TYR A 12 -8.33 15.55 11.16
C TYR A 12 -9.06 15.82 9.84
N LEU A 13 -9.16 14.78 8.99
CA LEU A 13 -10.04 14.77 7.82
C LEU A 13 -11.08 13.66 7.98
N GLN A 14 -12.34 14.01 7.76
CA GLN A 14 -13.47 13.06 7.75
C GLN A 14 -14.15 13.12 6.40
N ILE A 15 -14.30 11.97 5.80
CA ILE A 15 -15.10 11.74 4.59
C ILE A 15 -16.33 10.98 5.06
N GLN A 16 -17.54 11.47 4.74
CA GLN A 16 -18.78 10.91 5.23
C GLN A 16 -19.74 10.65 4.07
N GLY A 17 -20.03 9.37 3.80
CA GLY A 17 -20.98 8.93 2.78
C GLY A 17 -20.70 9.52 1.40
N LEU A 18 -19.41 9.63 1.00
CA LEU A 18 -19.03 10.35 -0.21
C LEU A 18 -19.37 9.54 -1.46
N VAL A 19 -20.11 10.14 -2.37
CA VAL A 19 -20.54 9.52 -3.64
C VAL A 19 -20.17 10.38 -4.82
N LYS A 20 -19.63 9.77 -5.88
CA LYS A 20 -19.44 10.38 -7.19
C LYS A 20 -19.86 9.44 -8.31
N LYS A 21 -20.77 9.91 -9.13
CA LYS A 21 -21.22 9.23 -10.35
C LYS A 21 -20.81 9.99 -11.60
N PHE A 22 -20.49 9.24 -12.66
CA PHE A 22 -20.39 9.72 -14.04
C PHE A 22 -21.33 8.88 -14.92
N GLY A 23 -22.45 9.48 -15.31
CA GLY A 23 -23.56 8.71 -15.91
C GLY A 23 -24.08 7.67 -14.91
N ASP A 24 -24.12 6.41 -15.33
CA ASP A 24 -24.57 5.29 -14.46
C ASP A 24 -23.46 4.65 -13.63
N ASN A 25 -22.19 5.03 -13.89
CA ASN A 25 -21.04 4.43 -13.19
C ASN A 25 -20.70 5.18 -11.91
N TYR A 26 -20.58 4.45 -10.80
CA TYR A 26 -20.04 4.96 -9.54
C TYR A 26 -18.51 4.95 -9.59
N ALA A 27 -17.91 6.15 -9.63
CA ALA A 27 -16.46 6.28 -9.50
C ALA A 27 -16.02 6.30 -8.03
N VAL A 28 -16.90 6.76 -7.15
CA VAL A 28 -16.78 6.71 -5.69
C VAL A 28 -18.16 6.37 -5.15
N ASP A 29 -18.27 5.30 -4.36
CA ASP A 29 -19.52 4.74 -3.90
C ASP A 29 -19.55 4.64 -2.38
N ASN A 30 -20.25 5.60 -1.76
CA ASN A 30 -20.54 5.66 -0.33
C ASN A 30 -19.29 5.49 0.57
N ILE A 31 -18.25 6.29 0.34
CA ILE A 31 -17.02 6.20 1.12
C ILE A 31 -17.16 6.95 2.45
N ASP A 32 -16.86 6.20 3.54
CA ASP A 32 -16.59 6.72 4.87
C ASP A 32 -15.12 6.50 5.23
N LEU A 33 -14.38 7.56 5.59
CA LEU A 33 -12.96 7.46 5.89
C LEU A 33 -12.53 8.56 6.88
N ASN A 34 -11.74 8.17 7.87
CA ASN A 34 -11.09 9.08 8.81
C ASN A 34 -9.57 9.04 8.63
N ILE A 35 -8.97 10.23 8.50
CA ILE A 35 -7.52 10.43 8.42
C ILE A 35 -7.10 11.33 9.58
N TYR A 36 -5.98 11.00 10.22
CA TYR A 36 -5.51 11.68 11.42
C TYR A 36 -4.40 12.69 11.11
N GLN A 37 -4.14 13.61 12.04
CA GLN A 37 -3.11 14.62 11.87
C GLN A 37 -1.71 13.99 11.79
N ASN A 38 -0.87 14.52 10.91
CA ASN A 38 0.51 14.06 10.64
C ASN A 38 0.62 12.62 10.09
N GLU A 39 -0.49 12.07 9.61
CA GLU A 39 -0.54 10.75 8.98
C GLU A 39 -0.08 10.84 7.52
N ILE A 40 0.69 9.85 7.05
CA ILE A 40 0.91 9.58 5.63
C ILE A 40 -0.06 8.47 5.25
N PHE A 41 -1.14 8.81 4.57
CA PHE A 41 -2.21 7.91 4.21
C PHE A 41 -2.14 7.56 2.73
N ALA A 42 -2.09 6.26 2.38
CA ALA A 42 -2.08 5.81 1.00
C ALA A 42 -3.43 5.28 0.55
N LEU A 43 -3.90 5.75 -0.60
CA LEU A 43 -4.99 5.14 -1.37
C LEU A 43 -4.36 4.22 -2.42
N LEU A 44 -4.48 2.92 -2.23
CA LEU A 44 -3.93 1.89 -3.10
C LEU A 44 -5.06 1.18 -3.86
N GLY A 45 -4.85 0.82 -5.12
CA GLY A 45 -5.85 0.09 -5.91
C GLY A 45 -5.48 0.04 -7.39
N SER A 46 -6.18 -0.79 -8.16
CA SER A 46 -5.99 -0.90 -9.61
C SER A 46 -6.37 0.38 -10.35
N SER A 47 -5.98 0.50 -11.61
CA SER A 47 -6.46 1.59 -12.48
C SER A 47 -7.98 1.55 -12.58
N GLY A 48 -8.63 2.70 -12.49
CA GLY A 48 -10.09 2.80 -12.54
C GLY A 48 -10.82 2.55 -11.21
N SER A 49 -10.15 2.20 -10.12
CA SER A 49 -10.80 1.95 -8.81
C SER A 49 -11.40 3.18 -8.13
N GLY A 50 -11.20 4.41 -8.67
CA GLY A 50 -11.79 5.65 -8.15
C GLY A 50 -10.84 6.55 -7.36
N LYS A 51 -9.58 6.15 -7.10
CA LYS A 51 -8.60 6.89 -6.29
C LYS A 51 -8.40 8.34 -6.74
N SER A 52 -8.09 8.55 -8.02
CA SER A 52 -7.87 9.90 -8.56
C SER A 52 -9.13 10.75 -8.51
N THR A 53 -10.33 10.14 -8.64
CA THR A 53 -11.60 10.84 -8.46
C THR A 53 -11.77 11.30 -7.01
N LEU A 54 -11.49 10.42 -6.04
CA LEU A 54 -11.52 10.77 -4.63
C LEU A 54 -10.51 11.89 -4.32
N LEU A 55 -9.27 11.77 -4.81
CA LEU A 55 -8.25 12.81 -4.64
C LEU A 55 -8.69 14.16 -5.22
N ARG A 56 -9.31 14.18 -6.42
CA ARG A 56 -9.84 15.40 -7.05
C ARG A 56 -11.00 16.01 -6.27
N MET A 57 -11.85 15.19 -5.65
CA MET A 57 -12.90 15.69 -4.75
C MET A 57 -12.32 16.32 -3.50
N LEU A 58 -11.26 15.74 -2.90
CA LEU A 58 -10.55 16.33 -1.76
C LEU A 58 -9.88 17.65 -2.14
N ALA A 59 -9.30 17.74 -3.33
CA ALA A 59 -8.71 18.97 -3.88
C ALA A 59 -9.76 20.05 -4.25
N GLY A 60 -11.04 19.68 -4.32
CA GLY A 60 -12.11 20.60 -4.78
C GLY A 60 -12.20 20.75 -6.30
N MET A 61 -11.45 19.95 -7.07
CA MET A 61 -11.45 19.96 -8.54
C MET A 61 -12.62 19.17 -9.11
N GLU A 62 -13.27 18.35 -8.28
CA GLU A 62 -14.46 17.59 -8.61
C GLU A 62 -15.47 17.72 -7.47
N SER A 63 -16.73 17.87 -7.78
CA SER A 63 -17.80 17.97 -6.78
C SER A 63 -18.45 16.61 -6.55
N PRO A 64 -18.63 16.17 -5.28
CA PRO A 64 -19.37 14.96 -4.99
C PRO A 64 -20.86 15.11 -5.34
N ASN A 65 -21.54 14.00 -5.63
CA ASN A 65 -22.98 13.96 -5.78
C ASN A 65 -23.68 13.92 -4.40
N GLN A 66 -23.06 13.24 -3.43
CA GLN A 66 -23.56 13.09 -2.05
C GLN A 66 -22.38 13.05 -1.07
N GLY A 67 -22.68 13.23 0.20
CA GLY A 67 -21.73 13.13 1.29
C GLY A 67 -21.06 14.46 1.64
N LYS A 68 -20.11 14.38 2.58
CA LYS A 68 -19.39 15.55 3.12
C LYS A 68 -17.90 15.27 3.28
N ILE A 69 -17.13 16.35 3.16
CA ILE A 69 -15.69 16.38 3.44
C ILE A 69 -15.45 17.42 4.55
N ILE A 70 -15.02 16.97 5.72
CA ILE A 70 -14.82 17.81 6.90
C ILE A 70 -13.32 17.80 7.24
N LEU A 71 -12.69 18.96 7.21
CA LEU A 71 -11.26 19.14 7.57
C LEU A 71 -11.16 20.02 8.81
N ASP A 72 -10.53 19.46 9.87
CA ASP A 72 -10.32 20.15 11.14
C ASP A 72 -11.63 20.76 11.70
N GLY A 73 -12.73 20.00 11.57
CA GLY A 73 -14.07 20.39 12.00
C GLY A 73 -14.83 21.34 11.07
N GLN A 74 -14.21 21.78 9.96
CA GLN A 74 -14.84 22.65 8.97
C GLN A 74 -15.32 21.84 7.76
N ASP A 75 -16.58 21.99 7.35
CA ASP A 75 -17.09 21.41 6.10
C ASP A 75 -16.50 22.19 4.91
N ILE A 76 -15.66 21.49 4.12
CA ILE A 76 -15.00 22.04 2.93
C ILE A 76 -15.62 21.52 1.62
N THR A 77 -16.71 20.78 1.68
CA THR A 77 -17.32 20.06 0.54
C THR A 77 -17.57 21.01 -0.63
N LYS A 78 -18.09 22.21 -0.35
CA LYS A 78 -18.46 23.19 -1.38
C LYS A 78 -17.43 24.31 -1.60
N LEU A 79 -16.31 24.30 -0.88
CA LEU A 79 -15.25 25.28 -1.06
C LEU A 79 -14.56 25.09 -2.41
N ALA A 80 -14.27 26.20 -3.09
CA ALA A 80 -13.47 26.19 -4.30
C ALA A 80 -12.03 25.70 -4.03
N PRO A 81 -11.32 25.14 -5.02
CA PRO A 81 -9.96 24.60 -4.81
C PRO A 81 -8.98 25.60 -4.17
N TYR A 82 -9.05 26.87 -4.56
CA TYR A 82 -8.15 27.91 -4.04
C TYR A 82 -8.49 28.38 -2.61
N ASP A 83 -9.69 28.09 -2.12
CA ASP A 83 -10.12 28.40 -0.72
C ASP A 83 -9.86 27.24 0.24
N ARG A 84 -9.48 26.06 -0.27
CA ARG A 84 -9.15 24.91 0.57
C ARG A 84 -7.71 25.01 1.09
N PRO A 85 -7.46 24.73 2.38
CA PRO A 85 -6.10 24.65 2.91
C PRO A 85 -5.42 23.33 2.52
N ILE A 86 -5.52 22.96 1.25
CA ILE A 86 -5.04 21.70 0.66
C ILE A 86 -4.23 22.06 -0.58
N ASN A 87 -3.06 21.48 -0.71
CA ASN A 87 -2.25 21.57 -1.92
C ASN A 87 -2.07 20.23 -2.58
N THR A 88 -1.93 20.22 -3.90
CA THR A 88 -1.75 18.98 -4.68
C THR A 88 -0.42 19.02 -5.42
N MET A 89 0.31 17.91 -5.34
CA MET A 89 1.42 17.58 -6.22
C MET A 89 0.93 16.57 -7.25
N PHE A 90 0.94 16.96 -8.52
CA PHE A 90 0.45 16.14 -9.63
C PHE A 90 1.56 15.19 -10.13
N GLN A 91 1.15 14.08 -10.74
CA GLN A 91 2.04 13.08 -11.33
C GLN A 91 3.07 13.65 -12.30
N SER A 92 2.69 14.65 -13.12
CA SER A 92 3.59 15.36 -14.05
C SER A 92 4.43 16.45 -13.39
N TYR A 93 4.38 16.56 -12.05
CA TYR A 93 4.97 17.65 -11.24
C TYR A 93 4.44 19.05 -11.57
N ALA A 94 3.89 19.26 -12.74
CA ALA A 94 3.28 20.50 -13.24
C ALA A 94 4.11 21.78 -12.95
N LEU A 95 5.44 21.69 -13.04
CA LEU A 95 6.33 22.86 -12.88
C LEU A 95 6.14 23.83 -14.05
N PHE A 96 6.17 25.13 -13.77
CA PHE A 96 6.11 26.18 -14.77
C PHE A 96 7.44 26.22 -15.56
N PRO A 97 7.48 25.81 -16.84
CA PRO A 97 8.74 25.61 -17.57
C PRO A 97 9.50 26.88 -17.86
N HIS A 98 8.82 28.02 -17.90
CA HIS A 98 9.41 29.33 -18.15
C HIS A 98 9.98 30.00 -16.88
N MET A 99 9.62 29.50 -15.69
CA MET A 99 10.07 30.00 -14.38
C MET A 99 11.30 29.27 -13.87
N THR A 100 12.13 29.97 -13.09
CA THR A 100 13.22 29.33 -12.33
C THR A 100 12.65 28.51 -11.16
N VAL A 101 13.51 27.70 -10.52
CA VAL A 101 13.17 26.91 -9.33
C VAL A 101 12.60 27.81 -8.23
N GLU A 102 13.32 28.88 -7.86
CA GLU A 102 12.84 29.82 -6.84
C GLU A 102 11.53 30.49 -7.21
N GLN A 103 11.32 30.82 -8.49
CA GLN A 103 10.07 31.40 -8.99
C GLN A 103 8.92 30.41 -8.93
N ASN A 104 9.14 29.12 -9.22
CA ASN A 104 8.16 28.07 -9.06
C ASN A 104 7.68 27.96 -7.60
N ILE A 105 8.63 27.95 -6.63
CA ILE A 105 8.28 27.89 -5.20
C ILE A 105 7.55 29.15 -4.74
N ALA A 106 8.01 30.33 -5.19
CA ALA A 106 7.43 31.61 -4.83
C ALA A 106 6.03 31.87 -5.42
N PHE A 107 5.63 31.12 -6.46
CA PHE A 107 4.43 31.42 -7.24
C PHE A 107 3.17 31.52 -6.37
N GLY A 108 2.87 30.50 -5.58
CA GLY A 108 1.69 30.49 -4.70
C GLY A 108 1.72 31.58 -3.64
N LEU A 109 2.90 31.83 -3.06
CA LEU A 109 3.08 32.88 -2.04
C LEU A 109 2.80 34.30 -2.59
N LYS A 110 3.19 34.53 -3.87
CA LYS A 110 2.87 35.79 -4.56
C LYS A 110 1.39 35.96 -4.84
N GLN A 111 0.68 34.88 -5.18
CA GLN A 111 -0.77 34.91 -5.37
C GLN A 111 -1.51 35.27 -4.06
N ASP A 112 -0.99 34.83 -2.93
CA ASP A 112 -1.51 35.17 -1.59
C ASP A 112 -1.10 36.58 -1.14
N LYS A 113 -0.41 37.35 -2.00
CA LYS A 113 0.04 38.74 -1.75
C LYS A 113 0.92 38.89 -0.50
N MET A 114 1.69 37.85 -0.16
CA MET A 114 2.64 37.91 0.96
C MET A 114 3.71 39.00 0.73
N PRO A 115 4.25 39.61 1.79
CA PRO A 115 5.35 40.54 1.71
C PRO A 115 6.59 39.89 1.10
N LYS A 116 7.32 40.65 0.26
CA LYS A 116 8.50 40.12 -0.47
C LYS A 116 9.53 39.47 0.44
N GLY A 117 9.83 40.08 1.61
CA GLY A 117 10.82 39.53 2.54
C GLY A 117 10.40 38.18 3.12
N GLU A 118 9.09 37.97 3.37
CA GLU A 118 8.56 36.68 3.81
C GLU A 118 8.60 35.64 2.72
N ILE A 119 8.30 36.02 1.47
CA ILE A 119 8.42 35.15 0.30
C ILE A 119 9.87 34.68 0.16
N ASP A 120 10.85 35.61 0.19
CA ASP A 120 12.26 35.28 -0.01
C ASP A 120 12.75 34.33 1.11
N ALA A 121 12.41 34.59 2.37
CA ALA A 121 12.73 33.71 3.48
C ALA A 121 12.11 32.31 3.35
N ARG A 122 10.82 32.25 2.96
CA ARG A 122 10.12 30.97 2.79
C ARG A 122 10.67 30.15 1.61
N VAL A 123 11.02 30.80 0.50
CA VAL A 123 11.66 30.15 -0.64
C VAL A 123 13.00 29.54 -0.24
N GLU A 124 13.82 30.29 0.52
CA GLU A 124 15.12 29.81 1.01
C GLU A 124 14.95 28.62 1.95
N GLU A 125 13.97 28.67 2.87
CA GLU A 125 13.60 27.57 3.78
C GLU A 125 13.22 26.31 2.97
N MET A 126 12.35 26.43 1.97
CA MET A 126 11.94 25.31 1.13
C MET A 126 13.08 24.74 0.30
N LEU A 127 13.94 25.59 -0.26
CA LEU A 127 15.12 25.13 -1.01
C LEU A 127 16.12 24.36 -0.12
N ARG A 128 16.27 24.77 1.14
CA ARG A 128 17.11 24.04 2.13
C ARG A 128 16.47 22.70 2.48
N LEU A 129 15.17 22.68 2.75
CA LEU A 129 14.41 21.47 3.10
C LEU A 129 14.62 20.36 2.07
N VAL A 130 14.49 20.69 0.78
CA VAL A 130 14.61 19.71 -0.31
C VAL A 130 16.05 19.63 -0.90
N GLN A 131 17.06 20.27 -0.26
CA GLN A 131 18.46 20.27 -0.65
C GLN A 131 18.72 20.80 -2.09
N MET A 132 17.94 21.78 -2.51
CA MET A 132 17.98 22.33 -3.87
C MET A 132 18.51 23.77 -4.00
N THR A 133 19.11 24.32 -2.93
CA THR A 133 19.61 25.72 -2.87
C THR A 133 20.53 26.07 -4.05
N LYS A 134 21.44 25.16 -4.42
CA LYS A 134 22.38 25.36 -5.55
C LYS A 134 21.70 25.49 -6.93
N PHE A 135 20.44 25.06 -7.04
CA PHE A 135 19.67 25.01 -8.27
C PHE A 135 18.61 26.11 -8.37
N ALA A 136 18.55 27.05 -7.41
CA ALA A 136 17.51 28.09 -7.30
C ALA A 136 17.25 28.86 -8.60
N LYS A 137 18.29 29.15 -9.36
CA LYS A 137 18.23 29.92 -10.62
C LYS A 137 18.01 29.06 -11.87
N ARG A 138 18.03 27.72 -11.76
CA ARG A 138 17.80 26.83 -12.90
C ARG A 138 16.32 26.78 -13.27
N LYS A 139 16.05 26.40 -14.52
CA LYS A 139 14.69 26.11 -15.02
C LYS A 139 14.42 24.60 -15.00
N PRO A 140 13.15 24.15 -14.99
CA PRO A 140 12.80 22.73 -14.90
C PRO A 140 13.51 21.81 -15.90
N HIS A 141 13.66 22.22 -17.16
CA HIS A 141 14.35 21.45 -18.19
C HIS A 141 15.86 21.20 -17.93
N GLN A 142 16.44 21.90 -16.97
CA GLN A 142 17.86 21.77 -16.54
C GLN A 142 18.01 20.85 -15.32
N LEU A 143 16.93 20.18 -14.90
CA LEU A 143 16.85 19.33 -13.73
C LEU A 143 16.53 17.89 -14.10
N SER A 144 17.08 16.92 -13.34
CA SER A 144 16.64 15.53 -13.42
C SER A 144 15.20 15.35 -12.91
N GLY A 145 14.56 14.22 -13.24
CA GLY A 145 13.19 13.91 -12.76
C GLY A 145 13.05 13.99 -11.23
N GLY A 146 13.97 13.39 -10.48
CA GLY A 146 13.97 13.48 -9.01
C GLY A 146 14.19 14.91 -8.48
N GLN A 147 15.01 15.73 -9.17
CA GLN A 147 15.15 17.15 -8.81
C GLN A 147 13.88 17.94 -9.10
N GLN A 148 13.19 17.67 -10.20
CA GLN A 148 11.89 18.30 -10.51
C GLN A 148 10.83 17.93 -9.47
N GLN A 149 10.79 16.67 -9.05
CA GLN A 149 9.91 16.19 -8.00
C GLN A 149 10.14 16.94 -6.67
N ARG A 150 11.40 17.07 -6.21
CA ARG A 150 11.75 17.82 -5.01
C ARG A 150 11.27 19.28 -5.08
N ILE A 151 11.39 19.92 -6.25
CA ILE A 151 10.90 21.29 -6.43
C ILE A 151 9.37 21.36 -6.43
N ALA A 152 8.68 20.39 -7.03
CA ALA A 152 7.22 20.29 -6.96
C ALA A 152 6.74 20.10 -5.51
N LEU A 153 7.42 19.26 -4.73
CA LEU A 153 7.17 19.09 -3.31
C LEU A 153 7.37 20.40 -2.54
N ALA A 154 8.53 21.06 -2.72
CA ALA A 154 8.84 22.34 -2.08
C ALA A 154 7.77 23.41 -2.40
N ARG A 155 7.34 23.50 -3.67
CA ARG A 155 6.26 24.41 -4.11
C ARG A 155 4.94 24.09 -3.40
N SER A 156 4.59 22.80 -3.29
CA SER A 156 3.34 22.36 -2.66
C SER A 156 3.34 22.62 -1.15
N LEU A 157 4.50 22.53 -0.48
CA LEU A 157 4.69 22.81 0.95
C LEU A 157 4.84 24.29 1.27
N ALA A 158 5.17 25.14 0.29
CA ALA A 158 5.48 26.57 0.52
C ALA A 158 4.34 27.30 1.22
N LYS A 159 3.09 27.05 0.89
CA LYS A 159 1.88 27.67 1.46
C LYS A 159 1.46 27.10 2.83
N ARG A 160 2.23 26.16 3.39
CA ARG A 160 1.90 25.47 4.66
C ARG A 160 0.49 24.88 4.66
N PRO A 161 0.16 23.98 3.70
CA PRO A 161 -1.17 23.39 3.65
C PRO A 161 -1.45 22.55 4.90
N LYS A 162 -2.73 22.42 5.28
CA LYS A 162 -3.18 21.47 6.28
C LYS A 162 -3.07 20.02 5.79
N ILE A 163 -3.33 19.81 4.49
CA ILE A 163 -3.18 18.50 3.84
C ILE A 163 -2.41 18.68 2.53
N LEU A 164 -1.48 17.77 2.30
CA LEU A 164 -0.78 17.60 1.03
C LEU A 164 -1.35 16.38 0.30
N LEU A 165 -1.83 16.57 -0.92
CA LEU A 165 -2.25 15.49 -1.80
C LEU A 165 -1.12 15.17 -2.79
N LEU A 166 -0.78 13.89 -2.94
CA LEU A 166 0.23 13.38 -3.87
C LEU A 166 -0.44 12.42 -4.85
N ASP A 167 -0.46 12.79 -6.12
CA ASP A 167 -1.01 11.96 -7.19
C ASP A 167 0.13 11.22 -7.89
N GLU A 168 0.31 9.93 -7.62
CA GLU A 168 1.37 9.06 -8.13
C GLU A 168 2.77 9.73 -8.08
N PRO A 169 3.26 10.12 -6.88
CA PRO A 169 4.41 11.02 -6.74
C PRO A 169 5.70 10.47 -7.33
N LEU A 170 5.84 9.15 -7.47
CA LEU A 170 7.07 8.48 -7.93
C LEU A 170 6.92 7.77 -9.28
N GLY A 171 5.73 7.84 -9.89
CA GLY A 171 5.41 7.10 -11.12
C GLY A 171 6.29 7.44 -12.33
N ALA A 172 6.91 8.63 -12.36
CA ALA A 172 7.78 9.06 -13.45
C ALA A 172 9.27 8.65 -13.28
N LEU A 173 9.64 7.94 -12.19
CA LEU A 173 11.03 7.60 -11.86
C LEU A 173 11.34 6.13 -12.20
N ASP A 174 12.62 5.88 -12.59
CA ASP A 174 13.15 4.51 -12.70
C ASP A 174 13.22 3.83 -11.31
N LYS A 175 13.27 2.49 -11.29
CA LYS A 175 13.18 1.68 -10.05
C LYS A 175 14.23 2.07 -8.99
N LYS A 176 15.50 2.27 -9.41
CA LYS A 176 16.59 2.58 -8.47
C LYS A 176 16.44 3.97 -7.85
N LEU A 177 16.11 4.95 -8.67
CA LEU A 177 15.89 6.33 -8.21
C LEU A 177 14.62 6.42 -7.37
N ARG A 178 13.59 5.62 -7.68
CA ARG A 178 12.33 5.55 -6.93
C ARG A 178 12.57 5.14 -5.47
N GLN A 179 13.27 4.04 -5.20
CA GLN A 179 13.55 3.56 -3.84
C GLN A 179 14.30 4.60 -2.99
N GLN A 180 15.32 5.25 -3.55
CA GLN A 180 16.04 6.31 -2.85
C GLN A 180 15.13 7.52 -2.55
N THR A 181 14.29 7.90 -3.52
CA THR A 181 13.42 9.07 -3.41
C THR A 181 12.23 8.82 -2.46
N GLN A 182 11.76 7.58 -2.30
CA GLN A 182 10.73 7.21 -1.31
C GLN A 182 11.16 7.64 0.10
N LEU A 183 12.33 7.18 0.55
CA LEU A 183 12.83 7.51 1.89
C LEU A 183 13.03 9.01 2.09
N GLU A 184 13.56 9.71 1.07
CA GLU A 184 13.75 11.16 1.14
C GLU A 184 12.41 11.91 1.23
N LEU A 185 11.39 11.43 0.51
CA LEU A 185 10.05 12.02 0.56
C LEU A 185 9.41 11.82 1.93
N VAL A 186 9.44 10.60 2.49
CA VAL A 186 8.92 10.30 3.83
C VAL A 186 9.61 11.20 4.87
N ASN A 187 10.95 11.22 4.91
CA ASN A 187 11.71 12.05 5.85
C ASN A 187 11.35 13.54 5.74
N THR A 188 11.11 14.04 4.52
CA THR A 188 10.72 15.44 4.29
C THR A 188 9.31 15.71 4.83
N LEU A 189 8.35 14.80 4.60
CA LEU A 189 6.98 14.93 5.09
C LEU A 189 6.92 14.88 6.61
N GLU A 190 7.66 13.97 7.24
CA GLU A 190 7.76 13.83 8.70
C GLU A 190 8.42 15.06 9.34
N GLN A 191 9.52 15.57 8.76
CA GLN A 191 10.20 16.78 9.23
C GLN A 191 9.28 17.99 9.21
N VAL A 192 8.40 18.11 8.22
CA VAL A 192 7.43 19.21 8.10
C VAL A 192 6.22 18.98 9.01
N GLY A 193 5.88 17.73 9.34
CA GLY A 193 4.70 17.36 10.11
C GLY A 193 3.40 17.67 9.37
N VAL A 194 3.35 17.47 8.04
CA VAL A 194 2.14 17.70 7.24
C VAL A 194 1.37 16.40 7.07
N THR A 195 0.05 16.45 7.22
CA THR A 195 -0.83 15.33 6.86
C THR A 195 -0.80 15.13 5.36
N CYS A 196 -0.51 13.91 4.91
CA CYS A 196 -0.35 13.58 3.50
C CYS A 196 -1.33 12.49 3.08
N ILE A 197 -1.95 12.67 1.92
CA ILE A 197 -2.75 11.64 1.26
C ILE A 197 -2.12 11.38 -0.10
N MET A 198 -1.63 10.16 -0.31
CA MET A 198 -1.03 9.75 -1.58
C MET A 198 -1.91 8.74 -2.29
N VAL A 199 -1.96 8.85 -3.61
CA VAL A 199 -2.54 7.86 -4.50
C VAL A 199 -1.41 7.13 -5.19
N THR A 200 -1.46 5.82 -5.20
CA THR A 200 -0.53 4.96 -5.95
C THR A 200 -1.21 3.68 -6.41
N HIS A 201 -0.66 3.07 -7.45
CA HIS A 201 -0.96 1.70 -7.86
C HIS A 201 0.20 0.73 -7.53
N ASP A 202 1.28 1.26 -6.98
CA ASP A 202 2.48 0.50 -6.60
C ASP A 202 2.37 0.10 -5.11
N GLN A 203 2.32 -1.22 -4.86
CA GLN A 203 2.18 -1.79 -3.52
C GLN A 203 3.44 -1.49 -2.68
N GLU A 204 4.64 -1.55 -3.28
CA GLU A 204 5.91 -1.26 -2.60
C GLU A 204 5.94 0.18 -2.08
N GLU A 205 5.43 1.14 -2.88
CA GLU A 205 5.29 2.54 -2.45
C GLU A 205 4.35 2.66 -1.24
N ALA A 206 3.15 2.08 -1.32
CA ALA A 206 2.18 2.17 -0.24
C ALA A 206 2.70 1.54 1.05
N MET A 207 3.29 0.33 0.95
CA MET A 207 3.82 -0.42 2.10
C MET A 207 5.01 0.28 2.77
N THR A 208 5.87 0.95 1.97
CA THR A 208 7.10 1.58 2.50
C THR A 208 6.85 2.97 3.08
N MET A 209 5.91 3.73 2.49
CA MET A 209 5.76 5.16 2.79
C MET A 209 4.60 5.47 3.73
N ALA A 210 3.54 4.66 3.72
CA ALA A 210 2.32 5.01 4.43
C ALA A 210 2.31 4.53 5.88
N THR A 211 1.74 5.34 6.76
CA THR A 211 1.39 4.93 8.13
C THR A 211 0.12 4.08 8.15
N ARG A 212 -0.82 4.37 7.23
CA ARG A 212 -2.01 3.57 6.96
C ARG A 212 -2.33 3.55 5.47
N ILE A 213 -2.92 2.44 5.05
CA ILE A 213 -3.32 2.17 3.66
C ILE A 213 -4.81 1.92 3.60
N ALA A 214 -5.47 2.44 2.58
CA ALA A 214 -6.79 1.99 2.15
C ALA A 214 -6.69 1.32 0.79
N ILE A 215 -7.14 0.08 0.68
CA ILE A 215 -7.31 -0.62 -0.59
C ILE A 215 -8.66 -0.24 -1.18
N MET A 216 -8.64 0.21 -2.43
CA MET A 216 -9.83 0.66 -3.14
C MET A 216 -10.07 -0.17 -4.41
N SER A 217 -11.29 -0.68 -4.57
CA SER A 217 -11.78 -1.35 -5.78
C SER A 217 -13.22 -0.93 -6.06
N ASP A 218 -13.54 -0.77 -7.34
CA ASP A 218 -14.91 -0.48 -7.82
C ASP A 218 -15.60 0.67 -7.08
N GLY A 219 -14.84 1.72 -6.79
CA GLY A 219 -15.32 2.90 -6.08
C GLY A 219 -15.49 2.75 -4.57
N GLN A 220 -15.20 1.60 -3.99
CA GLN A 220 -15.37 1.27 -2.57
C GLN A 220 -14.04 1.00 -1.87
N LEU A 221 -14.01 1.21 -0.54
CA LEU A 221 -12.90 0.81 0.32
C LEU A 221 -13.08 -0.65 0.71
N GLN A 222 -12.09 -1.49 0.38
CA GLN A 222 -12.09 -2.91 0.70
C GLN A 222 -11.51 -3.18 2.09
N GLN A 223 -10.40 -2.54 2.41
CA GLN A 223 -9.76 -2.62 3.73
C GLN A 223 -8.99 -1.33 4.04
N VAL A 224 -8.96 -0.96 5.32
CA VAL A 224 -8.13 0.16 5.84
C VAL A 224 -7.39 -0.34 7.07
N GLY A 225 -6.06 -0.19 7.07
CA GLY A 225 -5.20 -0.61 8.18
C GLY A 225 -3.79 -0.08 8.05
N THR A 226 -2.90 -0.47 8.97
CA THR A 226 -1.46 -0.29 8.79
C THR A 226 -0.97 -1.19 7.65
N PRO A 227 0.23 -0.94 7.07
CA PRO A 227 0.81 -1.86 6.09
C PRO A 227 0.80 -3.33 6.54
N SER A 228 1.22 -3.61 7.79
CA SER A 228 1.19 -4.96 8.36
C SER A 228 -0.24 -5.50 8.53
N ASP A 229 -1.21 -4.71 9.02
CA ASP A 229 -2.59 -5.18 9.14
C ASP A 229 -3.16 -5.64 7.80
N VAL A 230 -2.87 -4.91 6.72
CA VAL A 230 -3.40 -5.21 5.39
C VAL A 230 -2.70 -6.39 4.75
N TYR A 231 -1.40 -6.58 5.00
CA TYR A 231 -0.59 -7.66 4.44
C TYR A 231 -0.77 -8.98 5.20
N ASP A 232 -0.66 -8.94 6.53
CA ASP A 232 -0.66 -10.13 7.38
C ASP A 232 -2.08 -10.61 7.68
N TYR A 233 -3.05 -9.65 7.76
CA TYR A 233 -4.46 -9.93 8.12
C TYR A 233 -5.43 -9.38 7.07
N PRO A 234 -5.36 -9.83 5.81
CA PRO A 234 -6.33 -9.44 4.79
C PRO A 234 -7.72 -9.90 5.19
N ASN A 235 -8.72 -9.01 5.04
CA ASN A 235 -10.11 -9.28 5.42
C ASN A 235 -10.92 -10.02 4.35
N SER A 236 -10.35 -10.21 3.16
CA SER A 236 -11.03 -10.83 2.02
C SER A 236 -10.02 -11.45 1.06
N ARG A 237 -10.50 -12.39 0.25
CA ARG A 237 -9.72 -12.98 -0.85
C ARG A 237 -9.18 -11.91 -1.78
N PHE A 238 -10.01 -10.90 -2.13
CA PHE A 238 -9.58 -9.79 -2.98
C PHE A 238 -8.36 -9.07 -2.39
N THR A 239 -8.42 -8.71 -1.10
CA THR A 239 -7.31 -8.02 -0.43
C THR A 239 -6.06 -8.90 -0.40
N ALA A 240 -6.19 -10.18 -0.06
CA ALA A 240 -5.08 -11.13 0.00
C ALA A 240 -4.36 -11.27 -1.35
N GLU A 241 -5.12 -11.41 -2.45
CA GLU A 241 -4.59 -11.52 -3.81
C GLU A 241 -4.06 -10.18 -4.35
N PHE A 242 -4.62 -9.06 -3.89
CA PHE A 242 -4.24 -7.74 -4.37
C PHE A 242 -2.95 -7.22 -3.72
N ILE A 243 -2.69 -7.46 -2.42
CA ILE A 243 -1.55 -6.87 -1.67
C ILE A 243 -0.28 -7.71 -1.72
N GLY A 244 -0.13 -8.57 -2.62
CA GLY A 244 1.03 -9.45 -2.77
C GLY A 244 0.63 -10.79 -3.35
N GLU A 245 1.63 -11.61 -3.64
CA GLU A 245 1.36 -12.99 -4.05
C GLU A 245 0.87 -13.83 -2.87
N THR A 246 -0.06 -14.73 -3.11
CA THR A 246 -0.55 -15.67 -2.10
C THR A 246 -1.02 -16.98 -2.74
N ASN A 247 -0.94 -18.06 -1.99
CA ASN A 247 -1.55 -19.33 -2.33
C ASN A 247 -2.93 -19.38 -1.67
N ILE A 248 -4.00 -19.52 -2.45
CA ILE A 248 -5.38 -19.59 -1.94
C ILE A 248 -5.88 -21.03 -2.09
N PHE A 249 -6.38 -21.62 -1.03
CA PHE A 249 -7.00 -22.94 -1.02
C PHE A 249 -8.48 -22.82 -0.65
N ASP A 250 -9.35 -23.50 -1.39
CA ASP A 250 -10.73 -23.68 -0.99
C ASP A 250 -10.78 -24.71 0.15
N GLY A 251 -11.45 -24.39 1.24
CA GLY A 251 -11.44 -25.19 2.45
C GLY A 251 -12.79 -25.24 3.17
N VAL A 252 -12.96 -26.29 3.97
CA VAL A 252 -14.10 -26.48 4.86
C VAL A 252 -13.57 -26.73 6.29
N VAL A 253 -14.11 -26.04 7.26
CA VAL A 253 -13.76 -26.22 8.67
C VAL A 253 -14.28 -27.56 9.16
N ILE A 254 -13.39 -28.50 9.54
CA ILE A 254 -13.77 -29.81 10.07
C ILE A 254 -13.70 -29.88 11.61
N GLU A 255 -12.79 -29.10 12.23
CA GLU A 255 -12.72 -28.92 13.67
C GLU A 255 -12.55 -27.44 14.01
N ASN A 256 -13.27 -26.97 15.04
CA ASN A 256 -13.18 -25.59 15.51
C ASN A 256 -13.21 -25.54 17.03
N HIS A 257 -12.06 -25.29 17.65
CA HIS A 257 -11.85 -25.19 19.08
C HIS A 257 -11.44 -23.75 19.45
N ALA A 258 -11.35 -23.46 20.74
CA ALA A 258 -10.99 -22.11 21.19
C ALA A 258 -9.53 -21.73 20.84
N ASP A 259 -8.63 -22.71 20.77
CA ASP A 259 -7.19 -22.56 20.62
C ASP A 259 -6.63 -23.07 19.27
N TYR A 260 -7.45 -23.73 18.46
CA TYR A 260 -7.09 -24.14 17.10
C TYR A 260 -8.32 -24.41 16.23
N ALA A 261 -8.11 -24.42 14.94
CA ALA A 261 -9.06 -24.97 13.98
C ALA A 261 -8.35 -25.86 12.96
N VAL A 262 -9.08 -26.85 12.41
CA VAL A 262 -8.60 -27.74 11.36
C VAL A 262 -9.50 -27.58 10.14
N ILE A 263 -8.84 -27.39 8.98
CA ILE A 263 -9.50 -27.10 7.72
C ILE A 263 -9.09 -28.16 6.71
N GLU A 264 -10.07 -28.82 6.12
CA GLU A 264 -9.88 -29.69 4.97
C GLU A 264 -9.78 -28.79 3.72
N CYS A 265 -8.64 -28.77 3.06
CA CYS A 265 -8.40 -27.95 1.89
C CYS A 265 -8.35 -28.79 0.62
N GLU A 266 -9.10 -28.33 -0.43
CA GLU A 266 -9.11 -29.02 -1.71
C GLU A 266 -7.72 -29.11 -2.31
N GLY A 267 -7.26 -30.33 -2.55
CA GLY A 267 -6.00 -30.62 -3.22
C GLY A 267 -4.78 -30.71 -2.32
N LEU A 268 -4.93 -30.59 -1.03
CA LEU A 268 -3.92 -30.94 -0.05
C LEU A 268 -4.17 -32.39 0.45
N GLU A 269 -3.09 -33.16 0.59
CA GLU A 269 -3.17 -34.53 1.17
C GLU A 269 -3.38 -34.47 2.68
N ASN A 270 -2.97 -33.38 3.33
CA ASN A 270 -3.08 -33.17 4.76
C ASN A 270 -3.90 -31.93 5.06
N HIS A 271 -4.56 -31.94 6.22
CA HIS A 271 -5.36 -30.80 6.64
C HIS A 271 -4.47 -29.61 7.04
N VAL A 272 -5.04 -28.42 6.92
CA VAL A 272 -4.44 -27.18 7.43
C VAL A 272 -4.92 -26.96 8.85
N ARG A 273 -3.99 -26.89 9.80
CA ARG A 273 -4.25 -26.50 11.18
C ARG A 273 -3.80 -25.07 11.39
N ILE A 274 -4.62 -24.29 12.05
CA ILE A 274 -4.33 -22.92 12.49
C ILE A 274 -4.35 -22.84 14.01
N ASP A 275 -3.53 -21.96 14.58
CA ASP A 275 -3.24 -21.82 16.01
C ASP A 275 -4.28 -21.03 16.81
N HIS A 276 -5.46 -20.83 16.27
CA HIS A 276 -6.57 -20.13 16.93
C HIS A 276 -7.92 -20.63 16.42
N GLY A 277 -8.95 -20.45 17.24
CA GLY A 277 -10.32 -20.76 16.83
C GLY A 277 -10.90 -19.74 15.88
N LEU A 278 -11.82 -20.20 15.03
CA LEU A 278 -12.55 -19.37 14.08
C LEU A 278 -13.87 -18.89 14.71
N GLY A 279 -14.22 -17.65 14.46
CA GLY A 279 -15.56 -17.15 14.77
C GLY A 279 -16.56 -17.71 13.78
N GLY A 280 -17.35 -18.70 14.17
CA GLY A 280 -18.38 -19.28 13.31
C GLY A 280 -18.67 -20.76 13.59
N PRO A 281 -19.66 -21.35 12.91
CA PRO A 281 -19.97 -22.76 13.04
C PRO A 281 -18.90 -23.65 12.43
N SER A 282 -18.80 -24.91 12.88
CA SER A 282 -18.14 -25.99 12.14
C SER A 282 -18.86 -26.21 10.80
N GLU A 283 -18.16 -26.77 9.80
CA GLU A 283 -18.65 -26.97 8.43
C GLU A 283 -18.85 -25.68 7.62
N GLN A 284 -18.16 -24.60 7.98
CA GLN A 284 -18.17 -23.36 7.22
C GLN A 284 -17.19 -23.42 6.05
N ASP A 285 -17.65 -23.03 4.86
CA ASP A 285 -16.81 -22.81 3.69
C ASP A 285 -15.98 -21.53 3.86
N LEU A 286 -14.69 -21.62 3.55
CA LEU A 286 -13.76 -20.48 3.56
C LEU A 286 -12.64 -20.67 2.55
N TRP A 287 -11.82 -19.65 2.39
CA TRP A 287 -10.52 -19.77 1.74
C TRP A 287 -9.40 -19.72 2.78
N VAL A 288 -8.34 -20.45 2.52
CA VAL A 288 -7.09 -20.35 3.30
C VAL A 288 -6.04 -19.69 2.43
N SER A 289 -5.51 -18.57 2.89
CA SER A 289 -4.41 -17.83 2.25
C SER A 289 -3.10 -18.18 2.94
N ILE A 290 -2.05 -18.51 2.15
CA ILE A 290 -0.70 -18.78 2.66
C ILE A 290 0.28 -18.04 1.75
N ARG A 291 1.11 -17.16 2.33
CA ARG A 291 2.12 -16.41 1.58
C ARG A 291 3.22 -17.32 1.07
N PRO A 292 3.79 -17.07 -0.13
CA PRO A 292 4.89 -17.89 -0.66
C PRO A 292 6.14 -17.90 0.23
N GLU A 293 6.43 -16.81 0.91
CA GLU A 293 7.55 -16.66 1.85
C GLU A 293 7.37 -17.44 3.15
N ASP A 294 6.14 -17.79 3.51
CA ASP A 294 5.81 -18.60 4.70
C ASP A 294 5.88 -20.09 4.42
N ILE A 295 6.09 -20.48 3.17
CA ILE A 295 6.18 -21.87 2.76
C ILE A 295 7.64 -22.31 2.67
N ASP A 296 8.06 -23.14 3.62
CA ASP A 296 9.34 -23.83 3.63
C ASP A 296 9.39 -24.95 2.58
N LEU A 297 10.56 -25.15 1.95
CA LEU A 297 10.78 -26.14 0.91
C LEU A 297 11.89 -27.13 1.30
N TYR A 298 11.64 -28.44 1.13
CA TYR A 298 12.57 -29.54 1.50
C TYR A 298 12.68 -30.57 0.38
N LYS A 299 13.87 -31.15 0.19
CA LYS A 299 14.08 -32.29 -0.72
C LYS A 299 13.58 -33.61 -0.13
N GLU A 300 13.69 -33.75 1.18
CA GLU A 300 13.25 -34.93 1.93
C GLU A 300 12.25 -34.49 2.99
N LYS A 301 11.29 -35.37 3.34
CA LYS A 301 10.31 -35.06 4.38
C LYS A 301 11.04 -34.93 5.73
N PRO A 302 11.00 -33.74 6.37
CA PRO A 302 11.56 -33.59 7.72
C PRO A 302 10.86 -34.49 8.75
N GLU A 303 11.61 -35.09 9.64
CA GLU A 303 11.09 -36.00 10.68
C GLU A 303 10.12 -35.31 11.67
N TYR A 304 10.29 -33.99 11.84
CA TYR A 304 9.47 -33.21 12.77
C TYR A 304 8.11 -32.76 12.19
N LEU A 305 7.84 -33.00 10.90
CA LEU A 305 6.53 -32.69 10.32
C LEU A 305 5.49 -33.68 10.84
N GLY A 306 4.51 -33.15 11.56
CA GLY A 306 3.37 -33.90 12.07
C GLY A 306 2.36 -34.26 10.98
N ASP A 307 1.09 -34.34 11.35
CA ASP A 307 -0.01 -34.74 10.46
C ASP A 307 -0.64 -33.55 9.70
N TYR A 308 -0.19 -32.32 10.00
CA TYR A 308 -0.78 -31.08 9.48
C TYR A 308 0.25 -30.20 8.76
N ASN A 309 -0.23 -29.28 7.94
CA ASN A 309 0.53 -28.16 7.38
C ASN A 309 1.74 -28.56 6.54
N TRP A 310 1.62 -29.60 5.76
CA TRP A 310 2.60 -29.96 4.74
C TRP A 310 1.96 -30.62 3.53
N ALA A 311 2.64 -30.57 2.39
CA ALA A 311 2.23 -31.28 1.19
C ALA A 311 3.46 -31.77 0.41
N LYS A 312 3.24 -32.79 -0.44
CA LYS A 312 4.22 -33.31 -1.39
C LYS A 312 3.91 -32.80 -2.79
N GLY A 313 4.94 -32.42 -3.53
CA GLY A 313 4.76 -31.95 -4.89
C GLY A 313 5.99 -32.15 -5.75
N THR A 314 5.90 -31.67 -7.00
CA THR A 314 6.99 -31.73 -7.99
C THR A 314 7.29 -30.31 -8.45
N VAL A 315 8.56 -29.92 -8.45
CA VAL A 315 9.02 -28.63 -8.97
C VAL A 315 8.76 -28.54 -10.47
N LYS A 316 8.01 -27.54 -10.92
CA LYS A 316 7.71 -27.32 -12.34
C LYS A 316 8.44 -26.13 -12.92
N GLU A 317 8.56 -25.06 -12.16
CA GLU A 317 9.23 -23.84 -12.60
C GLU A 317 10.04 -23.25 -11.43
N ILE A 318 11.14 -22.60 -11.77
CA ILE A 318 12.00 -21.91 -10.81
C ILE A 318 12.32 -20.54 -11.40
N ALA A 319 11.87 -19.48 -10.73
CA ALA A 319 12.22 -18.10 -11.07
C ALA A 319 13.28 -17.59 -10.08
N TYR A 320 14.53 -17.47 -10.54
CA TYR A 320 15.63 -16.93 -9.74
C TYR A 320 15.70 -15.40 -9.86
N LEU A 321 15.59 -14.71 -8.72
CA LEU A 321 15.54 -13.23 -8.64
C LEU A 321 16.77 -12.63 -7.91
N GLY A 322 17.82 -13.42 -7.72
CA GLY A 322 19.06 -12.99 -7.10
C GLY A 322 19.07 -13.18 -5.57
N SER A 323 18.29 -12.42 -4.82
CA SER A 323 18.18 -12.54 -3.37
C SER A 323 17.27 -13.68 -2.90
N PHE A 324 16.37 -14.14 -3.75
CA PHE A 324 15.46 -15.26 -3.51
C PHE A 324 15.11 -15.97 -4.84
N ALA A 325 14.51 -17.12 -4.72
CA ALA A 325 13.92 -17.86 -5.83
C ALA A 325 12.46 -18.22 -5.51
N ILE A 326 11.59 -18.17 -6.53
CA ILE A 326 10.20 -18.61 -6.44
C ILE A 326 10.12 -19.99 -7.11
N TYR A 327 9.69 -20.97 -6.35
CA TYR A 327 9.43 -22.32 -6.81
C TYR A 327 7.96 -22.53 -7.06
N HIS A 328 7.59 -22.96 -8.27
CA HIS A 328 6.25 -23.41 -8.61
C HIS A 328 6.18 -24.93 -8.45
N ILE A 329 5.44 -25.38 -7.46
CA ILE A 329 5.38 -26.78 -7.04
C ILE A 329 4.00 -27.33 -7.38
N LYS A 330 3.96 -28.32 -8.29
CA LYS A 330 2.71 -28.96 -8.71
C LYS A 330 2.38 -30.09 -7.73
N LEU A 331 1.23 -30.00 -7.07
CA LEU A 331 0.66 -31.01 -6.20
C LEU A 331 0.03 -32.16 -7.00
N ALA A 332 -0.32 -33.27 -6.32
CA ALA A 332 -0.89 -34.47 -6.93
C ALA A 332 -2.19 -34.21 -7.71
N ASN A 333 -3.04 -33.29 -7.25
CA ASN A 333 -4.28 -32.87 -7.92
C ASN A 333 -4.07 -31.92 -9.11
N GLY A 334 -2.82 -31.55 -9.41
CA GLY A 334 -2.46 -30.62 -10.49
C GLY A 334 -2.40 -29.15 -10.10
N ARG A 335 -2.80 -28.77 -8.88
CA ARG A 335 -2.67 -27.41 -8.37
C ARG A 335 -1.20 -27.01 -8.23
N VAL A 336 -0.90 -25.74 -8.50
CA VAL A 336 0.45 -25.19 -8.35
C VAL A 336 0.50 -24.31 -7.10
N VAL A 337 1.44 -24.60 -6.22
CA VAL A 337 1.76 -23.82 -5.02
C VAL A 337 3.09 -23.11 -5.24
N LYS A 338 3.16 -21.84 -4.85
CA LYS A 338 4.38 -21.04 -4.90
C LYS A 338 5.06 -21.05 -3.52
N SER A 339 6.37 -21.27 -3.50
CA SER A 339 7.21 -21.07 -2.33
C SER A 339 8.34 -20.11 -2.67
N GLN A 340 8.53 -19.07 -1.86
CA GLN A 340 9.60 -18.09 -2.02
C GLN A 340 10.74 -18.40 -1.04
N VAL A 341 11.86 -18.82 -1.59
CA VAL A 341 13.01 -19.28 -0.79
C VAL A 341 14.16 -18.28 -0.92
N PRO A 342 14.68 -17.69 0.18
CA PRO A 342 15.86 -16.83 0.14
C PRO A 342 17.08 -17.55 -0.46
N ALA A 343 17.83 -16.88 -1.34
CA ALA A 343 19.00 -17.50 -2.00
C ALA A 343 20.07 -18.06 -1.02
N PRO A 344 20.36 -17.42 0.16
CA PRO A 344 21.26 -17.96 1.15
C PRO A 344 20.70 -19.17 1.95
N TYR A 345 19.40 -19.45 1.83
CA TYR A 345 18.69 -20.47 2.62
C TYR A 345 19.32 -21.87 2.53
N TRP A 346 19.79 -22.24 1.34
CA TRP A 346 20.40 -23.54 1.08
C TRP A 346 21.70 -23.75 1.85
N TYR A 347 22.48 -22.70 2.05
CA TYR A 347 23.71 -22.73 2.84
C TYR A 347 23.44 -22.82 4.35
N VAL A 348 22.40 -22.16 4.84
CA VAL A 348 22.05 -22.12 6.27
C VAL A 348 21.52 -23.47 6.74
N ARG A 349 20.81 -24.22 5.91
CA ARG A 349 20.26 -25.55 6.24
C ARG A 349 21.16 -26.74 5.83
N ASN A 350 22.43 -26.51 5.49
CA ASN A 350 23.35 -27.52 4.98
C ASN A 350 22.83 -28.29 3.75
N ILE A 351 21.95 -27.68 2.96
CA ILE A 351 21.47 -28.24 1.71
C ILE A 351 22.49 -27.89 0.64
N ILE A 352 23.29 -28.89 0.22
CA ILE A 352 24.40 -28.70 -0.71
C ILE A 352 23.92 -28.34 -2.12
N THR A 353 22.70 -28.76 -2.50
CA THR A 353 22.12 -28.49 -3.81
C THR A 353 20.64 -28.13 -3.68
N PRO A 354 20.19 -26.95 -4.20
CA PRO A 354 18.79 -26.61 -4.23
C PRO A 354 18.00 -27.62 -5.11
N PRO A 355 16.68 -27.76 -4.88
CA PRO A 355 15.82 -28.55 -5.77
C PRO A 355 15.88 -28.04 -7.20
N THR A 356 15.83 -28.98 -8.16
CA THR A 356 15.79 -28.67 -9.59
C THR A 356 14.45 -29.08 -10.21
N TRP A 357 14.28 -28.77 -11.51
CA TRP A 357 13.06 -29.12 -12.26
C TRP A 357 12.75 -30.61 -12.18
N ASP A 358 11.47 -30.92 -12.07
CA ASP A 358 10.89 -32.26 -11.97
C ASP A 358 11.33 -33.09 -10.74
N GLU A 359 12.08 -32.50 -9.82
CA GLU A 359 12.35 -33.13 -8.52
C GLU A 359 11.11 -33.12 -7.62
N THR A 360 10.95 -34.24 -6.89
CA THR A 360 9.96 -34.33 -5.81
C THR A 360 10.44 -33.56 -4.61
N VAL A 361 9.54 -32.74 -4.04
CA VAL A 361 9.83 -31.91 -2.86
C VAL A 361 8.69 -31.99 -1.86
N TYR A 362 8.99 -31.59 -0.63
CA TYR A 362 8.02 -31.38 0.44
C TYR A 362 7.96 -29.92 0.79
N ILE A 363 6.77 -29.40 0.99
CA ILE A 363 6.51 -28.03 1.45
C ILE A 363 5.80 -28.09 2.79
N SER A 364 6.11 -27.14 3.66
CA SER A 364 5.40 -26.99 4.93
C SER A 364 5.28 -25.52 5.34
N TRP A 365 4.38 -25.25 6.26
CA TRP A 365 4.16 -23.93 6.85
C TRP A 365 3.75 -24.05 8.32
N PRO A 366 4.09 -23.06 9.17
CA PRO A 366 3.69 -23.01 10.57
C PRO A 366 2.18 -22.80 10.74
N GLU A 367 1.62 -23.21 11.90
CA GLU A 367 0.17 -23.11 12.19
C GLU A 367 -0.34 -21.66 12.30
N ASN A 368 0.55 -20.70 12.56
CA ASN A 368 0.21 -19.27 12.69
C ASN A 368 0.27 -18.47 11.38
N GLN A 369 0.62 -19.10 10.27
CA GLN A 369 0.76 -18.40 8.98
C GLN A 369 -0.49 -18.47 8.09
N PRO A 370 -1.25 -19.58 8.08
CA PRO A 370 -2.45 -19.62 7.24
C PRO A 370 -3.50 -18.62 7.73
N THR A 371 -3.96 -17.77 6.81
CA THR A 371 -5.01 -16.77 7.10
C THR A 371 -6.35 -17.25 6.55
N PRO A 372 -7.34 -17.52 7.41
CA PRO A 372 -8.70 -17.87 6.99
C PRO A 372 -9.44 -16.65 6.46
N LEU A 373 -10.04 -16.78 5.27
CA LEU A 373 -10.79 -15.75 4.58
C LEU A 373 -12.22 -16.24 4.38
N PHE A 374 -13.16 -15.58 5.04
CA PHE A 374 -14.57 -15.97 4.99
C PHE A 374 -15.22 -15.55 3.66
N ARG A 375 -16.15 -16.41 3.16
CA ARG A 375 -16.93 -16.15 1.93
C ARG A 375 -18.07 -15.18 2.16
#